data_5037c92862e82c52516626e5ed68f924
#
_entry.id   5037c92862e82c52516626e5ed68f924
#
_cell.length_a   1.000
_cell.length_b   1.000
_cell.length_c   1.000
_cell.angle_alpha   90.00
_cell.angle_beta   90.00
_cell.angle_gamma   90.00
#
_symmetry.space_group_name_H-M   'P 1'
#
loop_
_entity.id
_entity.type
_entity.pdbx_description
1 polymer ?
#
loop_
_entity_poly.entity_id
_entity_poly.type
_entity_poly.pdbx_seq_one_letter_code
_entity_poly.pdbx_strand_id
1 'polypeptide(L)'
;MTGTKKIKFLLLIASSIILSSCSSVSNVSVNKSFPDVLFSPKELKVAIIFTDEFSQFVGKPNDKTTIDLGLSQVNLFKSAFKGLFSEVYFIENTDLTSENTDLIISLSNSDVQVATPSENYLNVFEVWIKYNLVIQDPDGRTISNWF
;
A
#
# COMPACT_ATOMS: atom_id res chain seq x y z
N MET A 1 42.29 21.22 -39.46
CA MET A 1 41.45 21.84 -38.41
C MET A 1 40.10 21.12 -38.17
N THR A 2 39.98 19.79 -38.22
CA THR A 2 38.68 19.06 -38.12
C THR A 2 38.58 18.16 -36.88
N GLY A 3 39.66 17.92 -36.14
CA GLY A 3 39.63 17.03 -34.96
C GLY A 3 38.98 17.62 -33.72
N THR A 4 39.20 18.89 -33.42
CA THR A 4 38.72 19.58 -32.22
C THR A 4 37.21 19.78 -32.19
N LYS A 5 36.56 19.88 -33.33
CA LYS A 5 35.07 19.99 -33.41
C LYS A 5 34.38 18.64 -33.08
N LYS A 6 34.97 17.52 -33.52
CA LYS A 6 34.42 16.17 -33.21
C LYS A 6 34.53 15.81 -31.73
N ILE A 7 35.64 16.18 -31.08
CA ILE A 7 35.85 15.94 -29.65
C ILE A 7 34.87 16.77 -28.80
N LYS A 8 34.64 18.04 -29.15
CA LYS A 8 33.65 18.88 -28.43
C LYS A 8 32.22 18.34 -28.59
N PHE A 9 31.86 17.81 -29.76
CA PHE A 9 30.54 17.23 -30.01
C PHE A 9 30.36 15.92 -29.24
N LEU A 10 31.39 15.09 -29.15
CA LEU A 10 31.37 13.86 -28.36
C LEU A 10 31.24 14.12 -26.85
N LEU A 11 31.92 15.14 -26.34
CA LEU A 11 31.82 15.59 -24.94
C LEU A 11 30.43 16.14 -24.61
N LEU A 12 29.77 16.81 -25.53
CA LEU A 12 28.41 17.33 -25.36
C LEU A 12 27.37 16.20 -25.29
N ILE A 13 27.53 15.14 -26.09
CA ILE A 13 26.67 13.96 -26.06
C ILE A 13 26.88 13.16 -24.80
N ALA A 14 28.13 12.98 -24.35
CA ALA A 14 28.46 12.28 -23.11
C ALA A 14 27.90 13.03 -21.88
N SER A 15 27.90 14.36 -21.89
CA SER A 15 27.33 15.18 -20.81
C SER A 15 25.80 15.08 -20.72
N SER A 16 25.10 14.89 -21.85
CA SER A 16 23.61 14.75 -21.85
C SER A 16 23.14 13.39 -21.32
N ILE A 17 23.97 12.36 -21.38
CA ILE A 17 23.60 11.02 -20.88
C ILE A 17 23.67 10.96 -19.35
N ILE A 18 24.47 11.81 -18.71
CA ILE A 18 24.64 11.82 -17.24
C ILE A 18 23.45 12.53 -16.54
N LEU A 19 22.64 13.29 -17.28
CA LEU A 19 21.49 14.00 -16.76
C LEU A 19 20.18 13.18 -16.77
N SER A 20 20.22 11.89 -17.13
CA SER A 20 19.08 11.01 -17.00
C SER A 20 18.81 10.80 -15.50
N SER A 21 17.85 11.57 -15.03
CA SER A 21 17.29 11.60 -13.70
C SER A 21 17.08 10.19 -13.16
N CYS A 22 17.78 9.83 -12.08
CA CYS A 22 17.44 8.66 -11.28
C CYS A 22 16.05 8.86 -10.68
N SER A 23 15.04 8.14 -11.15
CA SER A 23 13.82 7.94 -10.39
C SER A 23 14.16 7.01 -9.23
N SER A 24 13.92 7.42 -8.00
CA SER A 24 14.06 6.54 -6.84
C SER A 24 12.76 5.78 -6.65
N VAL A 25 12.84 4.45 -6.66
CA VAL A 25 11.74 3.57 -6.25
C VAL A 25 12.04 3.14 -4.82
N SER A 26 11.16 3.47 -3.89
CA SER A 26 11.26 3.02 -2.50
C SER A 26 10.23 1.93 -2.27
N ASN A 27 10.69 0.72 -1.93
CA ASN A 27 9.84 -0.37 -1.48
C ASN A 27 9.75 -0.30 0.05
N VAL A 28 8.58 0.00 0.56
CA VAL A 28 8.31 0.00 2.00
C VAL A 28 7.81 -1.38 2.39
N SER A 29 8.63 -2.13 3.12
CA SER A 29 8.22 -3.40 3.73
C SER A 29 7.98 -3.18 5.22
N VAL A 30 6.77 -3.44 5.67
CA VAL A 30 6.43 -3.39 7.10
C VAL A 30 6.65 -4.79 7.68
N ASN A 31 7.85 -5.04 8.19
CA ASN A 31 8.24 -6.29 8.86
C ASN A 31 7.97 -6.26 10.38
N LYS A 32 6.89 -5.63 10.81
CA LYS A 32 6.50 -5.65 12.22
C LYS A 32 5.31 -6.57 12.39
N SER A 33 5.46 -7.55 13.27
CA SER A 33 4.31 -8.23 13.86
C SER A 33 3.52 -7.21 14.70
N PHE A 34 2.20 -7.26 14.64
CA PHE A 34 1.40 -6.57 15.63
C PHE A 34 1.78 -7.06 17.04
N PRO A 35 1.78 -6.18 18.03
CA PRO A 35 1.88 -6.62 19.42
C PRO A 35 0.73 -7.59 19.71
N ASP A 36 1.00 -8.55 20.60
CA ASP A 36 -0.05 -9.48 21.04
C ASP A 36 -1.27 -8.71 21.52
N VAL A 37 -2.43 -9.11 21.08
CA VAL A 37 -3.68 -8.47 21.48
C VAL A 37 -3.93 -8.72 22.95
N LEU A 38 -4.20 -7.65 23.71
CA LEU A 38 -4.46 -7.70 25.14
C LEU A 38 -5.89 -8.15 25.49
N PHE A 39 -6.68 -8.54 24.51
CA PHE A 39 -8.06 -9.00 24.67
C PHE A 39 -8.28 -10.30 23.88
N SER A 40 -9.26 -11.08 24.29
CA SER A 40 -9.66 -12.28 23.56
C SER A 40 -10.23 -11.90 22.19
N PRO A 41 -9.87 -12.61 21.12
CA PRO A 41 -10.48 -12.43 19.82
C PRO A 41 -12.01 -12.53 19.91
N LYS A 42 -12.69 -11.76 19.07
CA LYS A 42 -14.15 -11.85 18.94
C LYS A 42 -14.52 -13.18 18.31
N GLU A 43 -15.49 -13.87 18.88
CA GLU A 43 -16.01 -15.13 18.36
C GLU A 43 -16.89 -14.89 17.13
N LEU A 44 -16.26 -14.43 16.04
CA LEU A 44 -16.88 -14.17 14.76
C LEU A 44 -16.05 -14.81 13.65
N LYS A 45 -16.74 -15.29 12.63
CA LYS A 45 -16.20 -15.78 11.36
C LYS A 45 -16.25 -14.65 10.35
N VAL A 46 -15.09 -14.18 9.94
CA VAL A 46 -15.00 -12.98 9.10
C VAL A 46 -14.31 -13.28 7.77
N ALA A 47 -14.97 -12.93 6.68
CA ALA A 47 -14.36 -12.91 5.36
C ALA A 47 -13.71 -11.55 5.11
N ILE A 48 -12.43 -11.53 4.72
CA ILE A 48 -11.69 -10.32 4.40
C ILE A 48 -11.39 -10.30 2.91
N ILE A 49 -11.81 -9.23 2.25
CA ILE A 49 -11.57 -8.98 0.84
C ILE A 49 -10.59 -7.80 0.71
N PHE A 50 -9.46 -8.05 0.09
CA PHE A 50 -8.56 -7.00 -0.36
C PHE A 50 -8.85 -6.76 -1.84
N THR A 51 -9.24 -5.53 -2.20
CA THR A 51 -9.43 -5.20 -3.61
C THR A 51 -8.11 -5.30 -4.37
N ASP A 52 -8.16 -5.52 -5.68
CA ASP A 52 -6.97 -5.54 -6.53
C ASP A 52 -6.20 -4.22 -6.42
N GLU A 53 -6.92 -3.10 -6.38
CA GLU A 53 -6.36 -1.77 -6.17
C GLU A 53 -5.60 -1.68 -4.84
N PHE A 54 -6.14 -2.24 -3.76
CA PHE A 54 -5.49 -2.28 -2.46
C PHE A 54 -4.24 -3.17 -2.49
N SER A 55 -4.35 -4.37 -3.07
CA SER A 55 -3.28 -5.37 -3.06
C SER A 55 -2.10 -4.99 -3.97
N GLN A 56 -2.34 -4.21 -5.01
CA GLN A 56 -1.35 -3.75 -5.98
C GLN A 56 -1.06 -2.25 -5.84
N PHE A 57 -1.41 -1.66 -4.71
CA PHE A 57 -1.34 -0.22 -4.53
C PHE A 57 0.09 0.31 -4.63
N VAL A 58 0.26 1.30 -5.50
CA VAL A 58 1.51 2.03 -5.72
C VAL A 58 1.25 3.52 -5.56
N GLY A 59 1.80 4.12 -4.52
CA GLY A 59 1.74 5.55 -4.29
C GLY A 59 2.73 6.31 -5.15
N LYS A 60 2.30 7.40 -5.79
CA LYS A 60 3.16 8.31 -6.57
C LYS A 60 3.02 9.73 -6.03
N PRO A 61 3.70 10.07 -4.94
CA PRO A 61 3.58 11.38 -4.32
C PRO A 61 4.13 12.51 -5.19
N ASN A 62 5.06 12.19 -6.08
CA ASN A 62 5.64 13.10 -7.07
C ASN A 62 6.20 12.32 -8.26
N ASP A 63 6.68 13.03 -9.29
CA ASP A 63 7.17 12.43 -10.54
C ASP A 63 8.45 11.57 -10.36
N LYS A 64 9.15 11.71 -9.24
CA LYS A 64 10.45 11.06 -8.98
C LYS A 64 10.37 9.93 -7.96
N THR A 65 9.25 9.79 -7.24
CA THR A 65 9.12 8.84 -6.15
C THR A 65 7.96 7.90 -6.40
N THR A 66 8.24 6.61 -6.29
CA THR A 66 7.24 5.55 -6.34
C THR A 66 7.38 4.72 -5.07
N ILE A 67 6.25 4.48 -4.38
CA ILE A 67 6.20 3.71 -3.14
C ILE A 67 5.28 2.52 -3.38
N ASP A 68 5.84 1.32 -3.38
CA ASP A 68 5.08 0.08 -3.46
C ASP A 68 4.65 -0.34 -2.05
N LEU A 69 3.35 -0.29 -1.79
CA LEU A 69 2.76 -0.59 -0.48
C LEU A 69 1.82 -1.80 -0.52
N GLY A 70 1.41 -2.25 -1.71
CA GLY A 70 0.34 -3.23 -1.85
C GLY A 70 0.52 -4.47 -0.99
N LEU A 71 1.61 -5.22 -1.19
CA LEU A 71 1.86 -6.44 -0.42
C LEU A 71 2.10 -6.16 1.06
N SER A 72 2.77 -5.07 1.40
CA SER A 72 3.08 -4.70 2.78
C SER A 72 1.81 -4.42 3.58
N GLN A 73 0.87 -3.64 3.01
CA GLN A 73 -0.39 -3.34 3.68
C GLN A 73 -1.31 -4.57 3.79
N VAL A 74 -1.34 -5.44 2.78
CA VAL A 74 -2.07 -6.72 2.87
C VAL A 74 -1.57 -7.54 4.04
N ASN A 75 -0.25 -7.71 4.18
CA ASN A 75 0.34 -8.47 5.28
C ASN A 75 0.04 -7.84 6.65
N LEU A 76 0.08 -6.51 6.73
CA LEU A 76 -0.24 -5.76 7.94
C LEU A 76 -1.68 -6.06 8.40
N PHE A 77 -2.65 -5.90 7.49
CA PHE A 77 -4.06 -6.13 7.81
C PHE A 77 -4.38 -7.63 8.05
N LYS A 78 -3.74 -8.55 7.32
CA LYS A 78 -3.85 -9.99 7.62
C LYS A 78 -3.45 -10.31 9.06
N SER A 79 -2.36 -9.74 9.54
CA SER A 79 -1.92 -9.93 10.92
C SER A 79 -2.90 -9.31 11.93
N ALA A 80 -3.38 -8.08 11.65
CA ALA A 80 -4.34 -7.40 12.51
C ALA A 80 -5.65 -8.20 12.67
N PHE A 81 -6.25 -8.62 11.57
CA PHE A 81 -7.53 -9.33 11.61
C PHE A 81 -7.43 -10.70 12.27
N LYS A 82 -6.33 -11.43 12.06
CA LYS A 82 -6.07 -12.69 12.79
C LYS A 82 -5.99 -12.52 14.32
N GLY A 83 -5.59 -11.34 14.78
CA GLY A 83 -5.60 -11.01 16.21
C GLY A 83 -6.96 -10.57 16.74
N LEU A 84 -7.84 -10.05 15.86
CA LEU A 84 -9.14 -9.47 16.24
C LEU A 84 -10.28 -10.50 16.30
N PHE A 85 -10.26 -11.50 15.42
CA PHE A 85 -11.35 -12.45 15.22
C PHE A 85 -10.89 -13.89 15.41
N SER A 86 -11.79 -14.76 15.85
CA SER A 86 -11.49 -16.18 16.09
C SER A 86 -11.26 -16.96 14.80
N GLU A 87 -12.01 -16.63 13.73
CA GLU A 87 -11.88 -17.25 12.43
C GLU A 87 -11.83 -16.18 11.34
N VAL A 88 -10.78 -16.21 10.50
CA VAL A 88 -10.56 -15.22 9.43
C VAL A 88 -10.27 -15.93 8.12
N TYR A 89 -11.08 -15.65 7.12
CA TYR A 89 -10.94 -16.14 5.75
C TYR A 89 -10.50 -15.00 4.85
N PHE A 90 -9.38 -15.17 4.12
CA PHE A 90 -8.93 -14.18 3.14
C PHE A 90 -9.37 -14.63 1.75
N ILE A 91 -10.16 -13.79 1.09
CA ILE A 91 -10.77 -14.08 -0.20
C ILE A 91 -10.06 -13.24 -1.27
N GLU A 92 -9.50 -13.89 -2.28
CA GLU A 92 -8.79 -13.24 -3.39
C GLU A 92 -9.69 -12.91 -4.59
N ASN A 93 -10.88 -13.53 -4.67
CA ASN A 93 -11.84 -13.31 -5.74
C ASN A 93 -13.26 -13.18 -5.20
N THR A 94 -14.13 -12.50 -5.96
CA THR A 94 -15.52 -12.21 -5.66
C THR A 94 -16.46 -13.43 -5.62
N ASP A 95 -15.96 -14.64 -5.75
CA ASP A 95 -16.75 -15.85 -5.57
C ASP A 95 -17.04 -16.06 -4.08
N LEU A 96 -17.88 -15.17 -3.56
CA LEU A 96 -18.40 -15.20 -2.20
C LEU A 96 -19.33 -16.40 -2.05
N THR A 97 -18.80 -17.54 -1.69
CA THR A 97 -19.61 -18.52 -0.96
C THR A 97 -19.68 -18.07 0.49
N SER A 98 -20.57 -17.12 0.74
CA SER A 98 -20.83 -16.51 2.05
C SER A 98 -21.48 -17.48 3.06
N GLU A 99 -21.62 -18.75 2.71
CA GLU A 99 -22.45 -19.73 3.42
C GLU A 99 -21.99 -20.01 4.87
N ASN A 100 -20.91 -19.41 5.36
CA ASN A 100 -20.46 -19.69 6.73
C ASN A 100 -19.68 -18.53 7.36
N THR A 101 -19.99 -17.29 7.03
CA THR A 101 -19.35 -16.09 7.63
C THR A 101 -20.41 -15.23 8.32
N ASP A 102 -20.02 -14.60 9.43
CA ASP A 102 -20.86 -13.65 10.16
C ASP A 102 -20.75 -12.24 9.59
N LEU A 103 -19.56 -11.90 9.06
CA LEU A 103 -19.26 -10.59 8.49
C LEU A 103 -18.36 -10.69 7.26
N ILE A 104 -18.50 -9.72 6.38
CA ILE A 104 -17.62 -9.49 5.24
C ILE A 104 -16.98 -8.11 5.41
N ILE A 105 -15.67 -8.05 5.37
CA ILE A 105 -14.91 -6.80 5.46
C ILE A 105 -14.12 -6.60 4.17
N SER A 106 -14.39 -5.50 3.48
CA SER A 106 -13.68 -5.12 2.27
C SER A 106 -12.77 -3.93 2.53
N LEU A 107 -11.52 -4.00 2.07
CA LEU A 107 -10.55 -2.93 2.19
C LEU A 107 -10.15 -2.40 0.82
N SER A 108 -10.10 -1.08 0.73
CA SER A 108 -9.55 -0.34 -0.42
C SER A 108 -8.74 0.86 0.07
N ASN A 109 -7.90 1.40 -0.79
CA ASN A 109 -7.19 2.64 -0.52
C ASN A 109 -8.04 3.83 -1.01
N SER A 110 -8.01 4.92 -0.26
CA SER A 110 -8.65 6.17 -0.69
C SER A 110 -7.65 7.26 -1.05
N ASP A 111 -6.52 7.34 -0.33
CA ASP A 111 -5.52 8.40 -0.56
C ASP A 111 -4.17 8.04 0.08
N VAL A 112 -3.08 8.56 -0.47
CA VAL A 112 -1.74 8.53 0.12
C VAL A 112 -1.12 9.91 0.05
N GLN A 113 -0.66 10.40 1.19
CA GLN A 113 0.07 11.65 1.30
C GLN A 113 1.50 11.36 1.77
N VAL A 114 2.46 12.03 1.17
CA VAL A 114 3.88 11.92 1.56
C VAL A 114 4.42 13.30 1.86
N ALA A 115 5.04 13.44 3.03
CA ALA A 115 5.89 14.58 3.32
C ALA A 115 7.37 14.18 3.18
N THR A 116 8.11 14.99 2.47
CA THR A 116 9.55 14.81 2.29
C THR A 116 10.33 15.40 3.47
N PRO A 117 11.61 15.04 3.68
CA PRO A 117 12.45 15.62 4.73
C PRO A 117 12.53 17.14 4.71
N SER A 118 12.37 17.76 3.52
CA SER A 118 12.38 19.23 3.38
C SER A 118 11.07 19.89 3.81
N GLU A 119 9.99 19.13 3.94
CA GLU A 119 8.65 19.62 4.29
C GLU A 119 8.30 19.38 5.75
N ASN A 120 9.10 18.60 6.48
CA ASN A 120 8.90 18.34 7.89
C ASN A 120 10.16 18.65 8.73
N TYR A 121 9.96 18.95 10.00
CA TYR A 121 11.06 19.26 10.93
C TYR A 121 11.84 18.04 11.41
N LEU A 122 11.37 16.83 11.12
CA LEU A 122 11.97 15.59 11.61
C LEU A 122 13.05 15.06 10.68
N ASN A 123 13.21 15.67 9.49
CA ASN A 123 14.15 15.25 8.45
C ASN A 123 13.98 13.76 8.04
N VAL A 124 12.73 13.30 8.02
CA VAL A 124 12.35 11.95 7.63
C VAL A 124 11.25 12.00 6.54
N PHE A 125 11.08 10.91 5.82
CA PHE A 125 9.89 10.74 5.00
C PHE A 125 8.73 10.31 5.88
N GLU A 126 7.60 10.97 5.75
CA GLU A 126 6.35 10.59 6.40
C GLU A 126 5.34 10.17 5.34
N VAL A 127 4.66 9.06 5.58
CA VAL A 127 3.63 8.54 4.69
C VAL A 127 2.35 8.34 5.47
N TRP A 128 1.29 9.03 5.07
CA TRP A 128 -0.06 8.84 5.59
C TRP A 128 -0.90 8.14 4.54
N ILE A 129 -1.54 7.05 4.95
CA ILE A 129 -2.40 6.26 4.07
C ILE A 129 -3.80 6.29 4.66
N LYS A 130 -4.77 6.70 3.85
CA LYS A 130 -6.18 6.59 4.16
C LYS A 130 -6.72 5.29 3.59
N TYR A 131 -7.41 4.56 4.41
CA TYR A 131 -8.08 3.33 4.04
C TYR A 131 -9.58 3.53 4.05
N ASN A 132 -10.24 2.87 3.11
CA ASN A 132 -11.69 2.72 3.13
C ASN A 132 -11.98 1.28 3.57
N LEU A 133 -12.79 1.13 4.61
CA LEU A 133 -13.15 -0.16 5.20
C LEU A 133 -14.67 -0.27 5.22
N VAL A 134 -15.20 -1.22 4.47
CA VAL A 134 -16.64 -1.49 4.38
C VAL A 134 -16.94 -2.80 5.09
N ILE A 135 -17.87 -2.78 6.02
CA ILE A 135 -18.36 -3.96 6.76
C ILE A 135 -19.78 -4.27 6.28
N GLN A 136 -20.00 -5.50 5.87
CA GLN A 136 -21.27 -6.00 5.38
C GLN A 136 -21.70 -7.25 6.14
N ASP A 137 -23.00 -7.49 6.18
CA ASP A 137 -23.53 -8.79 6.58
C ASP A 137 -23.37 -9.82 5.42
N PRO A 138 -23.65 -11.12 5.66
CA PRO A 138 -23.59 -12.14 4.61
C PRO A 138 -24.55 -11.91 3.45
N ASP A 139 -25.63 -11.15 3.66
CA ASP A 139 -26.61 -10.78 2.64
C ASP A 139 -26.14 -9.58 1.78
N GLY A 140 -24.94 -9.04 2.06
CA GLY A 140 -24.36 -7.90 1.34
C GLY A 140 -24.86 -6.53 1.78
N ARG A 141 -25.60 -6.44 2.89
CA ARG A 141 -26.03 -5.14 3.43
C ARG A 141 -24.89 -4.49 4.18
N THR A 142 -24.63 -3.25 3.88
CA THR A 142 -23.58 -2.48 4.58
C THR A 142 -24.02 -2.17 6.01
N ILE A 143 -23.23 -2.64 6.97
CA ILE A 143 -23.39 -2.37 8.41
C ILE A 143 -22.64 -1.09 8.78
N SER A 144 -21.45 -0.91 8.26
CA SER A 144 -20.60 0.25 8.54
C SER A 144 -19.65 0.55 7.39
N ASN A 145 -19.26 1.82 7.30
CA ASN A 145 -18.29 2.29 6.32
C ASN A 145 -17.41 3.36 6.98
N TRP A 146 -16.09 3.22 6.85
CA TRP A 146 -15.07 4.08 7.44
C TRP A 146 -14.15 4.60 6.34
N PHE A 147 -13.91 5.92 6.33
CA PHE A 147 -13.08 6.62 5.35
C PHE A 147 -11.88 7.28 6.01
#